data_cdb3dfb4960e2a9089e01ead316cc457
#
_entry.id   cdb3dfb4960e2a9089e01ead316cc457
#
_cell.length_a   1.000
_cell.length_b   1.000
_cell.length_c   1.000
_cell.angle_alpha   90.00
_cell.angle_beta   90.00
_cell.angle_gamma   90.00
#
_symmetry.space_group_name_H-M   'P 1'
#
loop_
_entity.id
_entity.type
_entity.pdbx_description
1 polymer ?
#
loop_
_entity_poly.entity_id
_entity_poly.type
_entity_poly.pdbx_seq_one_letter_code
_entity_poly.pdbx_strand_id
1 'polypeptide(L)'
;MKQFGFIGMGNMGYAILKGLLKTVAPDQLIFSARNKAHMEQVAAETGVSYAADNVTCAKESACLVLAVKPQQFDTVIGEIRSAVTEEQIIISIAPGITIENLQARFGKKCRIVRAMPNTPALVGEGMTGVCYDQALFSEEEKQTIETLFTSFGRMTIVEEKLMDAVVGASGSSPAYVYMFI
;
A
#
# COMPACT_ATOMS: atom_id res chain seq x y z
N MET A 1 -18.11 3.09 3.07
CA MET A 1 -16.74 3.12 2.48
C MET A 1 -15.88 2.15 3.28
N LYS A 2 -15.05 1.35 2.64
CA LYS A 2 -14.11 0.43 3.30
C LYS A 2 -12.95 1.23 3.90
N GLN A 3 -12.39 0.75 5.01
CA GLN A 3 -11.24 1.43 5.62
C GLN A 3 -10.00 1.35 4.71
N PHE A 4 -9.71 0.16 4.14
CA PHE A 4 -8.58 -0.02 3.23
C PHE A 4 -9.00 -0.71 1.93
N GLY A 5 -8.48 -0.18 0.82
CA GLY A 5 -8.54 -0.83 -0.49
C GLY A 5 -7.14 -1.08 -1.04
N PHE A 6 -7.00 -2.15 -1.81
CA PHE A 6 -5.73 -2.53 -2.41
C PHE A 6 -5.87 -2.65 -3.92
N ILE A 7 -5.06 -1.93 -4.66
CA ILE A 7 -4.89 -2.16 -6.09
C ILE A 7 -3.59 -2.94 -6.30
N GLY A 8 -3.75 -4.19 -6.72
CA GLY A 8 -2.66 -5.17 -6.81
C GLY A 8 -2.64 -6.12 -5.61
N MET A 9 -2.65 -7.41 -5.91
CA MET A 9 -2.63 -8.48 -4.91
C MET A 9 -1.50 -9.48 -5.20
N GLY A 10 -0.29 -8.91 -5.37
CA GLY A 10 0.95 -9.68 -5.41
C GLY A 10 1.44 -10.02 -3.99
N ASN A 11 2.65 -10.60 -3.88
CA ASN A 11 3.19 -11.05 -2.59
C ASN A 11 3.11 -9.98 -1.48
N MET A 12 3.47 -8.72 -1.79
CA MET A 12 3.46 -7.66 -0.79
C MET A 12 2.04 -7.21 -0.44
N GLY A 13 1.17 -7.00 -1.44
CA GLY A 13 -0.23 -6.64 -1.18
C GLY A 13 -0.94 -7.70 -0.34
N TYR A 14 -0.71 -8.97 -0.64
CA TYR A 14 -1.26 -10.11 0.11
C TYR A 14 -0.71 -10.18 1.54
N ALA A 15 0.61 -9.96 1.73
CA ALA A 15 1.22 -9.93 3.06
C ALA A 15 0.61 -8.84 3.97
N ILE A 16 0.42 -7.65 3.42
CA ILE A 16 -0.20 -6.51 4.12
C ILE A 16 -1.66 -6.82 4.45
N LEU A 17 -2.42 -7.34 3.49
CA LEU A 17 -3.81 -7.73 3.69
C LEU A 17 -3.93 -8.75 4.83
N LYS A 18 -3.12 -9.80 4.83
CA LYS A 18 -3.10 -10.82 5.90
C LYS A 18 -2.68 -10.24 7.26
N GLY A 19 -1.75 -9.30 7.25
CA GLY A 19 -1.38 -8.57 8.46
C GLY A 19 -2.58 -7.84 9.05
N LEU A 20 -3.27 -7.05 8.23
CA LEU A 20 -4.45 -6.26 8.64
C LEU A 20 -5.59 -7.12 9.19
N LEU A 21 -5.82 -8.30 8.65
CA LEU A 21 -6.87 -9.21 9.11
C LEU A 21 -6.71 -9.68 10.57
N LYS A 22 -5.57 -9.41 11.21
CA LYS A 22 -5.38 -9.63 12.65
C LYS A 22 -6.10 -8.59 13.52
N THR A 23 -6.38 -7.41 12.97
CA THR A 23 -6.91 -6.25 13.72
C THR A 23 -8.08 -5.55 13.03
N VAL A 24 -8.28 -5.77 11.72
CA VAL A 24 -9.33 -5.15 10.91
C VAL A 24 -10.25 -6.24 10.37
N ALA A 25 -11.56 -6.06 10.51
CA ALA A 25 -12.55 -7.02 10.03
C ALA A 25 -12.52 -7.12 8.48
N PRO A 26 -12.74 -8.30 7.90
CA PRO A 26 -12.68 -8.49 6.44
C PRO A 26 -13.64 -7.60 5.65
N ASP A 27 -14.78 -7.23 6.23
CA ASP A 27 -15.77 -6.34 5.61
C ASP A 27 -15.32 -4.88 5.52
N GLN A 28 -14.25 -4.50 6.23
CA GLN A 28 -13.59 -3.19 6.14
C GLN A 28 -12.48 -3.14 5.07
N LEU A 29 -12.23 -4.24 4.40
CA LEU A 29 -11.21 -4.38 3.38
C LEU A 29 -11.83 -4.68 2.01
N ILE A 30 -11.15 -4.22 0.94
CA ILE A 30 -11.49 -4.54 -0.44
C ILE A 30 -10.20 -4.58 -1.27
N PHE A 31 -10.17 -5.35 -2.34
CA PHE A 31 -9.03 -5.33 -3.25
C PHE A 31 -9.44 -5.52 -4.71
N SER A 32 -8.54 -5.16 -5.62
CA SER A 32 -8.62 -5.48 -7.02
C SER A 32 -7.29 -6.03 -7.54
N ALA A 33 -7.35 -6.91 -8.51
CA ALA A 33 -6.18 -7.43 -9.21
C ALA A 33 -6.56 -7.85 -10.63
N ARG A 34 -5.55 -8.06 -11.50
CA ARG A 34 -5.79 -8.39 -12.92
C ARG A 34 -6.28 -9.81 -13.14
N ASN A 35 -5.90 -10.74 -12.29
CA ASN A 35 -6.22 -12.16 -12.46
C ASN A 35 -7.43 -12.53 -11.60
N LYS A 36 -8.56 -12.82 -12.27
CA LYS A 36 -9.82 -13.14 -11.60
C LYS A 36 -9.74 -14.40 -10.74
N ALA A 37 -9.12 -15.47 -11.22
CA ALA A 37 -8.97 -16.71 -10.47
C ALA A 37 -8.14 -16.50 -9.19
N HIS A 38 -7.10 -15.65 -9.26
CA HIS A 38 -6.33 -15.27 -8.07
C HIS A 38 -7.16 -14.45 -7.09
N MET A 39 -8.00 -13.52 -7.57
CA MET A 39 -8.90 -12.76 -6.70
C MET A 39 -9.91 -13.67 -5.99
N GLU A 40 -10.50 -14.62 -6.70
CA GLU A 40 -11.42 -15.61 -6.14
C GLU A 40 -10.75 -16.48 -5.06
N GLN A 41 -9.51 -16.91 -5.32
CA GLN A 41 -8.70 -17.65 -4.33
C GLN A 41 -8.44 -16.82 -3.07
N VAL A 42 -7.94 -15.59 -3.22
CA VAL A 42 -7.67 -14.70 -2.07
C VAL A 42 -8.94 -14.42 -1.29
N ALA A 43 -10.06 -14.15 -1.96
CA ALA A 43 -11.35 -13.91 -1.30
C ALA A 43 -11.82 -15.15 -0.51
N ALA A 44 -11.68 -16.35 -1.07
CA ALA A 44 -12.04 -17.60 -0.40
C ALA A 44 -11.16 -17.86 0.84
N GLU A 45 -9.85 -17.55 0.76
CA GLU A 45 -8.91 -17.75 1.87
C GLU A 45 -9.08 -16.72 3.00
N THR A 46 -9.45 -15.47 2.66
CA THR A 46 -9.39 -14.35 3.60
C THR A 46 -10.74 -13.83 4.04
N GLY A 47 -11.81 -14.15 3.31
CA GLY A 47 -13.14 -13.58 3.52
C GLY A 47 -13.26 -12.11 3.04
N VAL A 48 -12.19 -11.54 2.45
CA VAL A 48 -12.20 -10.16 1.93
C VAL A 48 -12.80 -10.13 0.53
N SER A 49 -13.74 -9.21 0.31
CA SER A 49 -14.34 -9.02 -1.01
C SER A 49 -13.38 -8.37 -2.01
N TYR A 50 -13.51 -8.69 -3.29
CA TYR A 50 -12.79 -8.02 -4.36
C TYR A 50 -13.72 -7.15 -5.22
N ALA A 51 -13.18 -6.04 -5.72
CA ALA A 51 -13.86 -5.15 -6.64
C ALA A 51 -13.79 -5.68 -8.07
N ALA A 52 -14.79 -5.32 -8.89
CA ALA A 52 -14.82 -5.68 -10.30
C ALA A 52 -13.65 -5.08 -11.10
N ASP A 53 -13.20 -3.89 -10.69
CA ASP A 53 -12.12 -3.14 -11.32
C ASP A 53 -11.42 -2.19 -10.31
N ASN A 54 -10.33 -1.55 -10.77
CA ASN A 54 -9.55 -0.62 -9.97
C ASN A 54 -10.34 0.65 -9.59
N VAL A 55 -11.24 1.09 -10.45
CA VAL A 55 -12.07 2.28 -10.23
C VAL A 55 -13.04 2.06 -9.08
N THR A 56 -13.72 0.91 -9.07
CA THR A 56 -14.62 0.51 -7.99
C THR A 56 -13.86 0.36 -6.67
N CYS A 57 -12.70 -0.30 -6.69
CA CYS A 57 -11.84 -0.41 -5.52
C CYS A 57 -11.45 0.97 -4.96
N ALA A 58 -11.04 1.89 -5.84
CA ALA A 58 -10.67 3.25 -5.44
C ALA A 58 -11.84 4.02 -4.83
N LYS A 59 -13.03 3.97 -5.44
CA LYS A 59 -14.23 4.67 -4.93
C LYS A 59 -14.70 4.18 -3.57
N GLU A 60 -14.51 2.89 -3.30
CA GLU A 60 -14.99 2.27 -2.07
C GLU A 60 -14.01 2.35 -0.89
N SER A 61 -12.82 2.91 -1.08
CA SER A 61 -11.73 2.91 -0.09
C SER A 61 -11.47 4.27 0.52
N ALA A 62 -11.33 4.37 1.83
CA ALA A 62 -10.85 5.57 2.52
C ALA A 62 -9.31 5.70 2.39
N CYS A 63 -8.59 4.60 2.62
CA CYS A 63 -7.16 4.48 2.39
C CYS A 63 -6.92 3.52 1.22
N LEU A 64 -6.30 3.99 0.15
CA LEU A 64 -6.04 3.21 -1.07
C LEU A 64 -4.57 2.86 -1.18
N VAL A 65 -4.25 1.58 -1.08
CA VAL A 65 -2.88 1.05 -1.19
C VAL A 65 -2.59 0.66 -2.65
N LEU A 66 -1.61 1.30 -3.25
CA LEU A 66 -1.10 0.96 -4.58
C LEU A 66 0.02 -0.07 -4.44
N ALA A 67 -0.35 -1.35 -4.59
CA ALA A 67 0.54 -2.51 -4.43
C ALA A 67 0.90 -3.16 -5.78
N VAL A 68 1.00 -2.35 -6.82
CA VAL A 68 1.42 -2.76 -8.18
C VAL A 68 2.89 -2.43 -8.42
N LYS A 69 3.46 -3.05 -9.46
CA LYS A 69 4.86 -2.75 -9.86
C LYS A 69 4.98 -1.31 -10.39
N PRO A 70 6.13 -0.65 -10.23
CA PRO A 70 6.34 0.73 -10.69
C PRO A 70 5.93 0.98 -12.15
N GLN A 71 6.19 0.01 -13.04
CA GLN A 71 5.85 0.10 -14.47
C GLN A 71 4.35 0.14 -14.76
N GLN A 72 3.51 -0.19 -13.79
CA GLN A 72 2.05 -0.20 -13.93
C GLN A 72 1.38 1.07 -13.42
N PHE A 73 2.14 1.96 -12.76
CA PHE A 73 1.58 3.15 -12.10
C PHE A 73 0.88 4.08 -13.08
N ASP A 74 1.45 4.34 -14.25
CA ASP A 74 0.83 5.23 -15.26
C ASP A 74 -0.54 4.69 -15.70
N THR A 75 -0.64 3.41 -15.95
CA THR A 75 -1.90 2.77 -16.34
C THR A 75 -2.91 2.82 -15.20
N VAL A 76 -2.51 2.37 -14.00
CA VAL A 76 -3.41 2.30 -12.84
C VAL A 76 -3.87 3.69 -12.42
N ILE A 77 -2.96 4.67 -12.30
CA ILE A 77 -3.33 6.04 -11.95
C ILE A 77 -4.22 6.65 -13.03
N GLY A 78 -3.93 6.39 -14.31
CA GLY A 78 -4.79 6.83 -15.43
C GLY A 78 -6.23 6.34 -15.30
N GLU A 79 -6.44 5.10 -14.84
CA GLU A 79 -7.76 4.52 -14.61
C GLU A 79 -8.49 5.18 -13.42
N ILE A 80 -7.79 5.38 -12.29
CA ILE A 80 -8.43 5.74 -11.02
C ILE A 80 -8.43 7.24 -10.70
N ARG A 81 -7.63 8.07 -11.38
CA ARG A 81 -7.44 9.50 -11.03
C ARG A 81 -8.72 10.32 -10.96
N SER A 82 -9.73 9.98 -11.76
CA SER A 82 -11.04 10.64 -11.73
C SER A 82 -11.95 10.13 -10.61
N ALA A 83 -11.68 8.95 -10.08
CA ALA A 83 -12.45 8.30 -9.02
C ALA A 83 -11.93 8.63 -7.62
N VAL A 84 -10.63 8.93 -7.50
CA VAL A 84 -9.99 9.31 -6.24
C VAL A 84 -10.39 10.73 -5.84
N THR A 85 -10.67 10.97 -4.56
CA THR A 85 -11.00 12.29 -3.99
C THR A 85 -9.82 12.88 -3.19
N GLU A 86 -9.90 14.16 -2.83
CA GLU A 86 -8.86 14.82 -2.02
C GLU A 86 -8.86 14.38 -0.56
N GLU A 87 -9.98 13.82 -0.07
CA GLU A 87 -10.10 13.31 1.30
C GLU A 87 -9.48 11.92 1.46
N GLN A 88 -9.27 11.18 0.36
CA GLN A 88 -8.69 9.85 0.43
C GLN A 88 -7.18 9.88 0.70
N ILE A 89 -6.71 8.88 1.42
CA ILE A 89 -5.27 8.65 1.64
C ILE A 89 -4.78 7.67 0.58
N ILE A 90 -3.80 8.10 -0.21
CA ILE A 90 -3.15 7.25 -1.22
C ILE A 90 -1.83 6.75 -0.66
N ILE A 91 -1.69 5.45 -0.55
CA ILE A 91 -0.49 4.81 0.00
C ILE A 91 0.25 4.09 -1.14
N SER A 92 1.44 4.53 -1.46
CA SER A 92 2.32 3.87 -2.42
C SER A 92 3.37 3.03 -1.72
N ILE A 93 3.48 1.76 -2.08
CA ILE A 93 4.55 0.86 -1.60
C ILE A 93 5.58 0.54 -2.69
N ALA A 94 5.57 1.31 -3.78
CA ALA A 94 6.49 1.10 -4.90
C ALA A 94 7.84 1.80 -4.68
N PRO A 95 8.96 1.12 -4.93
CA PRO A 95 10.27 1.75 -4.90
C PRO A 95 10.43 2.79 -6.02
N GLY A 96 11.24 3.83 -5.76
CA GLY A 96 11.67 4.79 -6.78
C GLY A 96 10.63 5.81 -7.26
N ILE A 97 9.40 5.83 -6.69
CA ILE A 97 8.36 6.79 -7.05
C ILE A 97 8.18 7.78 -5.89
N THR A 98 8.46 9.06 -6.13
CA THR A 98 8.36 10.12 -5.12
C THR A 98 6.93 10.61 -4.94
N ILE A 99 6.67 11.28 -3.80
CA ILE A 99 5.38 11.92 -3.53
C ILE A 99 5.05 12.95 -4.61
N GLU A 100 6.02 13.79 -4.99
CA GLU A 100 5.87 14.77 -6.06
C GLU A 100 5.49 14.12 -7.39
N ASN A 101 6.16 13.03 -7.75
CA ASN A 101 5.86 12.27 -8.97
C ASN A 101 4.44 11.70 -8.95
N LEU A 102 3.99 11.17 -7.81
CA LEU A 102 2.62 10.69 -7.64
C LEU A 102 1.59 11.81 -7.77
N GLN A 103 1.81 12.96 -7.12
CA GLN A 103 0.94 14.12 -7.24
C GLN A 103 0.82 14.62 -8.69
N ALA A 104 1.95 14.67 -9.41
CA ALA A 104 1.97 15.04 -10.83
C ALA A 104 1.14 14.07 -11.68
N ARG A 105 1.24 12.75 -11.43
CA ARG A 105 0.47 11.71 -12.15
C ARG A 105 -1.04 11.80 -11.87
N PHE A 106 -1.44 12.07 -10.63
CA PHE A 106 -2.84 12.28 -10.29
C PHE A 106 -3.40 13.60 -10.87
N GLY A 107 -2.53 14.59 -11.12
CA GLY A 107 -2.91 15.91 -11.66
C GLY A 107 -3.76 16.74 -10.70
N LYS A 108 -3.73 16.44 -9.42
CA LYS A 108 -4.44 17.14 -8.33
C LYS A 108 -3.74 16.92 -7.00
N LYS A 109 -4.12 17.75 -6.01
CA LYS A 109 -3.64 17.55 -4.63
C LYS A 109 -4.23 16.26 -4.07
N CYS A 110 -3.36 15.30 -3.75
CA CYS A 110 -3.70 14.06 -3.07
C CYS A 110 -2.92 13.98 -1.77
N ARG A 111 -3.50 13.36 -0.76
CA ARG A 111 -2.82 13.05 0.49
C ARG A 111 -2.07 11.73 0.32
N ILE A 112 -0.78 11.82 0.10
CA ILE A 112 0.07 10.70 -0.29
C ILE A 112 0.95 10.27 0.86
N VAL A 113 0.97 8.97 1.11
CA VAL A 113 1.93 8.27 1.97
C VAL A 113 2.81 7.41 1.09
N ARG A 114 4.12 7.66 1.11
CA ARG A 114 5.11 6.82 0.46
C ARG A 114 5.71 5.86 1.48
N ALA A 115 5.73 4.58 1.18
CA ALA A 115 6.24 3.56 2.08
C ALA A 115 7.13 2.57 1.34
N MET A 116 8.06 1.99 2.06
CA MET A 116 8.95 0.96 1.57
C MET A 116 9.00 -0.21 2.56
N PRO A 117 8.07 -1.16 2.45
CA PRO A 117 8.12 -2.41 3.19
C PRO A 117 9.21 -3.34 2.66
N ASN A 118 9.53 -4.38 3.41
CA ASN A 118 10.48 -5.41 3.00
C ASN A 118 9.89 -6.82 3.09
N THR A 119 10.58 -7.79 2.52
CA THR A 119 10.12 -9.19 2.37
C THR A 119 9.69 -9.87 3.68
N PRO A 120 10.34 -9.66 4.85
CA PRO A 120 9.89 -10.26 6.12
C PRO A 120 8.45 -9.91 6.52
N ALA A 121 7.81 -8.93 5.88
CA ALA A 121 6.37 -8.66 6.01
C ALA A 121 5.50 -9.92 5.79
N LEU A 122 5.94 -10.86 4.95
CA LEU A 122 5.25 -12.14 4.68
C LEU A 122 5.05 -13.00 5.93
N VAL A 123 5.93 -12.85 6.92
CA VAL A 123 5.87 -13.59 8.20
C VAL A 123 5.55 -12.67 9.39
N GLY A 124 5.18 -11.42 9.13
CA GLY A 124 4.82 -10.45 10.17
C GLY A 124 6.00 -9.76 10.84
N GLU A 125 7.20 -9.91 10.32
CA GLU A 125 8.46 -9.35 10.85
C GLU A 125 9.04 -8.27 9.90
N GLY A 126 8.16 -7.60 9.15
CA GLY A 126 8.54 -6.54 8.24
C GLY A 126 9.11 -5.30 8.95
N MET A 127 9.94 -4.54 8.23
CA MET A 127 10.34 -3.20 8.59
C MET A 127 9.98 -2.25 7.46
N THR A 128 9.20 -1.23 7.74
CA THR A 128 8.71 -0.29 6.73
C THR A 128 9.21 1.12 7.02
N GLY A 129 9.95 1.71 6.08
CA GLY A 129 10.18 3.15 6.05
C GLY A 129 8.95 3.85 5.49
N VAL A 130 8.46 4.90 6.16
CA VAL A 130 7.24 5.63 5.79
C VAL A 130 7.55 7.12 5.73
N CYS A 131 7.07 7.79 4.68
CA CYS A 131 7.24 9.22 4.48
C CYS A 131 5.92 9.85 4.03
N TYR A 132 5.52 10.94 4.69
CA TYR A 132 4.37 11.77 4.32
C TYR A 132 4.44 13.13 5.04
N ASP A 133 3.76 14.13 4.51
CA ASP A 133 3.60 15.41 5.20
C ASP A 133 2.58 15.28 6.33
N GLN A 134 3.07 15.14 7.57
CA GLN A 134 2.25 14.92 8.75
C GLN A 134 1.22 16.04 9.00
N ALA A 135 1.44 17.25 8.49
CA ALA A 135 0.51 18.36 8.65
C ALA A 135 -0.79 18.20 7.85
N LEU A 136 -0.79 17.32 6.85
CA LEU A 136 -1.97 17.04 6.03
C LEU A 136 -2.91 15.97 6.62
N PHE A 137 -2.55 15.37 7.77
CA PHE A 137 -3.26 14.23 8.36
C PHE A 137 -3.68 14.53 9.80
N SER A 138 -4.91 14.15 10.14
CA SER A 138 -5.39 14.16 11.53
C SER A 138 -4.69 13.07 12.36
N GLU A 139 -4.77 13.15 13.68
CA GLU A 139 -4.20 12.12 14.56
C GLU A 139 -4.86 10.74 14.34
N GLU A 140 -6.15 10.70 14.06
CA GLU A 140 -6.87 9.46 13.74
C GLU A 140 -6.37 8.84 12.42
N GLU A 141 -6.10 9.66 11.41
CA GLU A 141 -5.54 9.20 10.14
C GLU A 141 -4.08 8.71 10.29
N LYS A 142 -3.28 9.39 11.10
CA LYS A 142 -1.92 8.92 11.45
C LYS A 142 -1.96 7.57 12.16
N GLN A 143 -2.91 7.39 13.10
CA GLN A 143 -3.12 6.11 13.76
C GLN A 143 -3.57 5.01 12.78
N THR A 144 -4.39 5.37 11.78
CA THR A 144 -4.80 4.45 10.70
C THR A 144 -3.60 4.02 9.85
N ILE A 145 -2.72 4.96 9.49
CA ILE A 145 -1.47 4.67 8.76
C ILE A 145 -0.55 3.77 9.60
N GLU A 146 -0.40 4.08 10.89
CA GLU A 146 0.40 3.28 11.82
C GLU A 146 -0.16 1.86 11.96
N THR A 147 -1.47 1.71 12.13
CA THR A 147 -2.15 0.42 12.19
C THR A 147 -1.88 -0.42 10.95
N LEU A 148 -1.92 0.18 9.76
CA LEU A 148 -1.60 -0.51 8.51
C LEU A 148 -0.19 -1.12 8.56
N PHE A 149 0.83 -0.30 8.85
CA PHE A 149 2.21 -0.75 8.73
C PHE A 149 2.69 -1.60 9.92
N THR A 150 2.10 -1.43 11.11
CA THR A 150 2.41 -2.26 12.28
C THR A 150 1.69 -3.62 12.25
N SER A 151 0.69 -3.80 11.42
CA SER A 151 -0.04 -5.07 11.26
C SER A 151 0.82 -6.23 10.74
N PHE A 152 1.92 -5.92 10.04
CA PHE A 152 2.82 -6.92 9.44
C PHE A 152 4.30 -6.72 9.81
N GLY A 153 4.57 -5.95 10.87
CA GLY A 153 5.93 -5.72 11.35
C GLY A 153 6.07 -4.43 12.15
N ARG A 154 7.14 -3.68 11.86
CA ARG A 154 7.43 -2.38 12.46
C ARG A 154 7.50 -1.30 11.39
N MET A 155 7.28 -0.05 11.77
CA MET A 155 7.48 1.09 10.90
C MET A 155 8.37 2.15 11.55
N THR A 156 8.97 2.99 10.72
CA THR A 156 9.62 4.22 11.14
C THR A 156 9.33 5.33 10.14
N ILE A 157 9.08 6.54 10.64
CA ILE A 157 8.93 7.71 9.79
C ILE A 157 10.32 8.21 9.40
N VAL A 158 10.52 8.45 8.12
CA VAL A 158 11.78 8.95 7.57
C VAL A 158 11.51 10.15 6.66
N GLU A 159 12.51 11.01 6.48
CA GLU A 159 12.44 12.05 5.45
C GLU A 159 12.48 11.42 4.05
N GLU A 160 11.77 12.01 3.08
CA GLU A 160 11.67 11.43 1.74
C GLU A 160 13.03 11.24 1.06
N LYS A 161 13.98 12.15 1.31
CA LYS A 161 15.34 12.03 0.77
C LYS A 161 16.11 10.79 1.22
N LEU A 162 15.68 10.15 2.34
CA LEU A 162 16.28 8.93 2.88
C LEU A 162 15.64 7.65 2.35
N MET A 163 14.55 7.74 1.57
CA MET A 163 13.82 6.55 1.09
C MET A 163 14.68 5.65 0.20
N ASP A 164 15.62 6.20 -0.55
CA ASP A 164 16.55 5.40 -1.37
C ASP A 164 17.55 4.64 -0.49
N ALA A 165 17.98 5.22 0.64
CA ALA A 165 18.77 4.51 1.64
C ALA A 165 17.96 3.39 2.32
N VAL A 166 16.66 3.61 2.58
CA VAL A 166 15.74 2.56 3.08
C VAL A 166 15.66 1.39 2.08
N VAL A 167 15.57 1.67 0.78
CA VAL A 167 15.59 0.61 -0.26
C VAL A 167 16.88 -0.20 -0.17
N GLY A 168 18.05 0.45 -0.08
CA GLY A 168 19.34 -0.22 0.03
C GLY A 168 19.50 -1.01 1.33
N ALA A 169 19.16 -0.40 2.46
CA ALA A 169 19.43 -0.98 3.79
C ALA A 169 18.37 -2.02 4.22
N SER A 170 17.12 -1.88 3.82
CA SER A 170 16.00 -2.71 4.28
C SER A 170 15.33 -3.49 3.14
N GLY A 171 15.06 -2.86 2.02
CA GLY A 171 14.39 -3.49 0.88
C GLY A 171 15.25 -4.55 0.21
N SER A 172 16.54 -4.27 0.00
CA SER A 172 17.49 -5.16 -0.69
C SER A 172 18.24 -6.11 0.25
N SER A 173 18.37 -5.78 1.54
CA SER A 173 19.13 -6.57 2.52
C SER A 173 18.74 -8.04 2.61
N PRO A 174 17.46 -8.46 2.57
CA PRO A 174 17.11 -9.87 2.59
C PRO A 174 17.75 -10.65 1.45
N ALA A 175 17.82 -10.07 0.24
CA ALA A 175 18.47 -10.71 -0.90
C ALA A 175 19.98 -10.90 -0.67
N TYR A 176 20.65 -9.91 -0.07
CA TYR A 176 22.07 -10.04 0.26
C TYR A 176 22.33 -11.10 1.33
N VAL A 177 21.49 -11.16 2.36
CA VAL A 177 21.60 -12.21 3.40
C VAL A 177 21.52 -13.60 2.77
N TYR A 178 20.59 -13.83 1.85
CA TYR A 178 20.50 -15.12 1.13
C TYR A 178 21.68 -15.44 0.23
N MET A 179 22.50 -14.46 -0.14
CA MET A 179 23.73 -14.70 -0.90
C MET A 179 24.91 -15.13 0.00
N PHE A 180 24.83 -14.87 1.31
CA PHE A 180 25.90 -15.18 2.27
C PHE A 180 25.64 -16.44 3.10
N ILE A 181 24.44 -17.00 3.05
CA ILE A 181 24.05 -18.26 3.70
C ILE A 181 24.16 -19.42 2.69
#